data_653ef311e3d956e6a2a630db66596dfb
#
_entry.id   653ef311e3d956e6a2a630db66596dfb
#
_cell.length_a   1.000
_cell.length_b   1.000
_cell.length_c   1.000
_cell.angle_alpha   90.00
_cell.angle_beta   90.00
_cell.angle_gamma   90.00
#
_symmetry.space_group_name_H-M   'P 1'
#
loop_
_entity.id
_entity.type
_entity.pdbx_description
1 polymer ?
#
loop_
_entity_poly.entity_id
_entity_poly.type
_entity_poly.pdbx_seq_one_letter_code
_entity_poly.pdbx_strand_id
1 'polypeptide(L)'
;MAENSSNTASGSHRREVKRLIIMRHAEADWGLNDFDRPLTKRGHEQAAAAGAWLASRGYIPEQIMSSSALRTRQTTTWVSDGLGAKAPTAHLDEGLYEVSASRIIARINSVSENVHALMVVSHLPGVQDAAQRLMSPDSDLNASMDVYYGFPPSSIAVFEVLGEWALLDGADARLVDFKSF
;
A
#
# COMPACT_ATOMS: atom_id res chain seq x y z
N MET A 1 42.07 28.17 34.77
CA MET A 1 40.81 27.44 34.98
C MET A 1 39.94 27.67 33.73
N ALA A 2 39.88 26.71 32.88
CA ALA A 2 39.08 26.78 31.66
C ALA A 2 37.98 25.70 31.76
N GLU A 3 36.75 26.11 31.93
CA GLU A 3 35.59 25.22 31.95
C GLU A 3 35.21 24.81 30.52
N ASN A 4 35.29 23.54 30.28
CA ASN A 4 34.99 22.90 29.03
C ASN A 4 33.50 22.57 29.01
N SER A 5 32.68 23.45 28.43
CA SER A 5 31.25 23.19 28.23
C SER A 5 31.07 22.28 27.01
N SER A 6 30.95 20.99 27.28
CA SER A 6 30.53 20.01 26.27
C SER A 6 29.06 20.21 25.92
N ASN A 7 28.82 20.85 24.80
CA ASN A 7 27.50 21.01 24.18
C ASN A 7 27.12 19.69 23.48
N THR A 8 26.42 18.81 24.19
CA THR A 8 25.79 17.63 23.58
C THR A 8 24.56 18.07 22.84
N ALA A 9 24.72 18.33 21.55
CA ALA A 9 23.59 18.50 20.64
C ALA A 9 22.81 17.18 20.56
N SER A 10 21.76 17.07 21.34
CA SER A 10 20.72 16.06 21.19
C SER A 10 20.00 16.30 19.87
N GLY A 11 20.50 15.68 18.81
CA GLY A 11 19.81 15.61 17.52
C GLY A 11 18.53 14.81 17.72
N SER A 12 17.38 15.47 17.88
CA SER A 12 16.08 14.82 17.73
C SER A 12 15.98 14.34 16.29
N HIS A 13 16.29 13.08 16.03
CA HIS A 13 15.92 12.41 14.79
C HIS A 13 14.40 12.45 14.72
N ARG A 14 13.85 13.42 13.99
CA ARG A 14 12.46 13.41 13.57
C ARG A 14 12.30 12.11 12.81
N ARG A 15 11.61 11.13 13.41
CA ARG A 15 11.28 9.88 12.69
C ARG A 15 10.50 10.29 11.45
N GLU A 16 11.07 10.01 10.29
CA GLU A 16 10.42 10.30 9.02
C GLU A 16 9.22 9.39 8.88
N VAL A 17 8.04 9.98 8.61
CA VAL A 17 6.80 9.25 8.47
C VAL A 17 6.81 8.57 7.11
N LYS A 18 6.79 7.25 7.11
CA LYS A 18 6.65 6.44 5.89
C LYS A 18 5.19 6.28 5.52
N ARG A 19 4.93 5.99 4.25
CA ARG A 19 3.59 5.74 3.73
C ARG A 19 3.47 4.34 3.16
N LEU A 20 2.46 3.61 3.65
CA LEU A 20 2.07 2.31 3.10
C LEU A 20 0.72 2.46 2.41
N ILE A 21 0.63 1.99 1.16
CA ILE A 21 -0.58 1.95 0.36
C ILE A 21 -0.90 0.49 0.09
N ILE A 22 -2.03 -0.01 0.58
CA ILE A 22 -2.51 -1.37 0.31
C ILE A 22 -3.69 -1.27 -0.65
N MET A 23 -3.61 -1.95 -1.79
CA MET A 23 -4.64 -1.93 -2.82
C MET A 23 -5.07 -3.33 -3.21
N ARG A 24 -6.38 -3.54 -3.36
CA ARG A 24 -6.94 -4.68 -4.08
C ARG A 24 -6.90 -4.42 -5.58
N HIS A 25 -6.61 -5.45 -6.39
CA HIS A 25 -6.75 -5.34 -7.84
C HIS A 25 -8.14 -4.82 -8.24
N ALA A 26 -8.23 -4.16 -9.39
CA ALA A 26 -9.48 -3.68 -9.97
C ALA A 26 -10.38 -4.82 -10.47
N GLU A 27 -11.61 -4.50 -10.87
CA GLU A 27 -12.58 -5.49 -11.34
C GLU A 27 -12.01 -6.32 -12.49
N ALA A 28 -12.05 -7.64 -12.30
CA ALA A 28 -11.54 -8.62 -13.27
C ALA A 28 -12.66 -9.47 -13.86
N ASP A 29 -12.50 -9.84 -15.12
CA ASP A 29 -13.42 -10.73 -15.83
C ASP A 29 -13.28 -12.19 -15.37
N TRP A 30 -14.23 -13.01 -15.73
CA TRP A 30 -14.20 -14.45 -15.52
C TRP A 30 -13.41 -15.09 -16.67
N GLY A 31 -12.16 -15.46 -16.41
CA GLY A 31 -11.28 -16.09 -17.39
C GLY A 31 -11.24 -17.62 -17.25
N LEU A 32 -10.54 -18.26 -18.18
CA LEU A 32 -10.36 -19.71 -18.21
C LEU A 32 -9.52 -20.24 -17.04
N ASN A 33 -8.54 -19.46 -16.61
CA ASN A 33 -7.62 -19.74 -15.52
C ASN A 33 -7.60 -18.51 -14.58
N ASP A 34 -7.74 -18.72 -13.28
CA ASP A 34 -7.82 -17.60 -12.33
C ASP A 34 -6.61 -16.66 -12.42
N PHE A 35 -5.41 -17.19 -12.57
CA PHE A 35 -4.19 -16.39 -12.67
C PHE A 35 -4.19 -15.45 -13.90
N ASP A 36 -4.81 -15.87 -15.00
CA ASP A 36 -4.82 -15.18 -16.29
C ASP A 36 -6.09 -14.34 -16.53
N ARG A 37 -6.93 -14.16 -15.52
CA ARG A 37 -8.14 -13.31 -15.63
C ARG A 37 -7.75 -11.85 -15.86
N PRO A 38 -8.19 -11.24 -16.98
CA PRO A 38 -7.91 -9.84 -17.27
C PRO A 38 -8.86 -8.91 -16.49
N LEU A 39 -8.54 -7.62 -16.47
CA LEU A 39 -9.49 -6.60 -16.02
C LEU A 39 -10.65 -6.48 -17.00
N THR A 40 -11.84 -6.17 -16.47
CA THR A 40 -12.96 -5.68 -17.26
C THR A 40 -12.67 -4.24 -17.75
N LYS A 41 -13.49 -3.73 -18.69
CA LYS A 41 -13.45 -2.32 -19.07
C LYS A 41 -13.61 -1.41 -17.85
N ARG A 42 -14.56 -1.74 -16.97
CA ARG A 42 -14.76 -1.01 -15.70
C ARG A 42 -13.54 -1.10 -14.80
N GLY A 43 -12.88 -2.27 -14.73
CA GLY A 43 -11.65 -2.44 -13.97
C GLY A 43 -10.52 -1.52 -14.46
N HIS A 44 -10.37 -1.31 -15.76
CA HIS A 44 -9.41 -0.33 -16.30
C HIS A 44 -9.74 1.09 -15.84
N GLU A 45 -11.02 1.50 -15.91
CA GLU A 45 -11.50 2.82 -15.48
C GLU A 45 -11.28 3.02 -13.97
N GLN A 46 -11.60 2.00 -13.14
CA GLN A 46 -11.35 2.01 -11.70
C GLN A 46 -9.86 2.19 -11.38
N ALA A 47 -8.98 1.45 -12.02
CA ALA A 47 -7.55 1.50 -11.76
C ALA A 47 -6.95 2.86 -12.18
N ALA A 48 -7.35 3.42 -13.32
CA ALA A 48 -6.93 4.76 -13.75
C ALA A 48 -7.43 5.84 -12.77
N ALA A 49 -8.70 5.76 -12.33
CA ALA A 49 -9.26 6.67 -11.34
C ALA A 49 -8.53 6.59 -9.99
N ALA A 50 -8.13 5.37 -9.58
CA ALA A 50 -7.35 5.13 -8.37
C ALA A 50 -5.98 5.82 -8.46
N GLY A 51 -5.27 5.69 -9.58
CA GLY A 51 -4.01 6.39 -9.83
C GLY A 51 -4.14 7.90 -9.81
N ALA A 52 -5.16 8.44 -10.47
CA ALA A 52 -5.45 9.87 -10.47
C ALA A 52 -5.79 10.39 -9.05
N TRP A 53 -6.54 9.62 -8.27
CA TRP A 53 -6.83 9.96 -6.88
C TRP A 53 -5.56 9.98 -6.02
N LEU A 54 -4.71 8.96 -6.13
CA LEU A 54 -3.42 8.93 -5.43
C LEU A 54 -2.57 10.16 -5.78
N ALA A 55 -2.49 10.54 -7.06
CA ALA A 55 -1.77 11.72 -7.51
C ALA A 55 -2.35 13.02 -6.92
N SER A 56 -3.69 13.16 -6.91
CA SER A 56 -4.38 14.34 -6.37
C SER A 56 -4.19 14.52 -4.87
N ARG A 57 -3.99 13.41 -4.13
CA ARG A 57 -3.73 13.39 -2.68
C ARG A 57 -2.25 13.50 -2.33
N GLY A 58 -1.36 13.48 -3.32
CA GLY A 58 0.08 13.46 -3.10
C GLY A 58 0.58 12.11 -2.53
N TYR A 59 -0.19 11.04 -2.69
CA TYR A 59 0.18 9.68 -2.28
C TYR A 59 0.97 8.97 -3.39
N ILE A 60 2.13 9.50 -3.72
CA ILE A 60 2.97 8.96 -4.78
C ILE A 60 3.88 7.87 -4.21
N PRO A 61 3.76 6.60 -4.64
CA PRO A 61 4.66 5.55 -4.20
C PRO A 61 6.06 5.73 -4.81
N GLU A 62 7.09 5.39 -4.06
CA GLU A 62 8.47 5.25 -4.54
C GLU A 62 8.74 3.84 -5.05
N GLN A 63 8.00 2.88 -4.50
CA GLN A 63 8.06 1.48 -4.91
C GLN A 63 6.65 0.88 -4.98
N ILE A 64 6.39 0.10 -6.02
CA ILE A 64 5.16 -0.71 -6.15
C ILE A 64 5.55 -2.18 -6.17
N MET A 65 4.98 -2.98 -5.26
CA MET A 65 5.00 -4.44 -5.30
C MET A 65 3.63 -4.95 -5.71
N SER A 66 3.58 -5.83 -6.68
CA SER A 66 2.33 -6.38 -7.21
C SER A 66 2.40 -7.89 -7.32
N SER A 67 1.29 -8.56 -7.00
CA SER A 67 1.10 -9.94 -7.43
C SER A 67 1.32 -10.06 -8.94
N SER A 68 1.85 -11.19 -9.38
CA SER A 68 2.14 -11.47 -10.80
C SER A 68 0.92 -11.89 -11.62
N ALA A 69 -0.27 -12.08 -11.02
CA ALA A 69 -1.49 -12.38 -11.75
C ALA A 69 -1.85 -11.28 -12.76
N LEU A 70 -2.50 -11.64 -13.87
CA LEU A 70 -2.78 -10.70 -14.96
C LEU A 70 -3.58 -9.47 -14.45
N ARG A 71 -4.63 -9.68 -13.65
CA ARG A 71 -5.47 -8.60 -13.11
C ARG A 71 -4.71 -7.59 -12.24
N THR A 72 -3.74 -8.04 -11.44
CA THR A 72 -2.89 -7.14 -10.63
C THR A 72 -1.88 -6.40 -11.48
N ARG A 73 -1.26 -7.05 -12.47
CA ARG A 73 -0.37 -6.40 -13.43
C ARG A 73 -1.08 -5.32 -14.22
N GLN A 74 -2.27 -5.61 -14.74
CA GLN A 74 -3.08 -4.61 -15.45
C GLN A 74 -3.53 -3.49 -14.51
N THR A 75 -3.91 -3.80 -13.27
CA THR A 75 -4.23 -2.77 -12.26
C THR A 75 -3.06 -1.81 -12.08
N THR A 76 -1.84 -2.31 -11.86
CA THR A 76 -0.65 -1.45 -11.69
C THR A 76 -0.34 -0.63 -12.92
N THR A 77 -0.54 -1.16 -14.12
CA THR A 77 -0.35 -0.40 -15.38
C THR A 77 -1.28 0.82 -15.43
N TRP A 78 -2.57 0.63 -15.16
CA TRP A 78 -3.54 1.73 -15.21
C TRP A 78 -3.42 2.69 -14.03
N VAL A 79 -3.05 2.20 -12.84
CA VAL A 79 -2.70 3.06 -11.70
C VAL A 79 -1.50 3.94 -12.06
N SER A 80 -0.47 3.37 -12.67
CA SER A 80 0.72 4.11 -13.11
C SER A 80 0.40 5.16 -14.16
N ASP A 81 -0.51 4.87 -15.10
CA ASP A 81 -1.02 5.85 -16.06
C ASP A 81 -1.68 7.04 -15.33
N GLY A 82 -2.55 6.77 -14.37
CA GLY A 82 -3.21 7.78 -13.54
C GLY A 82 -2.25 8.59 -12.64
N LEU A 83 -1.18 7.98 -12.15
CA LEU A 83 -0.11 8.65 -11.40
C LEU A 83 0.75 9.56 -12.29
N GLY A 84 0.83 9.26 -13.60
CA GLY A 84 1.61 10.00 -14.57
C GLY A 84 3.12 9.78 -14.46
N ALA A 85 3.91 10.79 -14.84
CA ALA A 85 5.38 10.68 -14.98
C ALA A 85 6.14 10.33 -13.69
N LYS A 86 5.50 10.40 -12.54
CA LYS A 86 6.08 10.06 -11.23
C LYS A 86 5.90 8.61 -10.82
N ALA A 87 5.18 7.82 -11.61
CA ALA A 87 4.91 6.43 -11.29
C ALA A 87 6.19 5.57 -11.39
N PRO A 88 6.55 4.81 -10.35
CA PRO A 88 7.64 3.86 -10.43
C PRO A 88 7.21 2.62 -11.22
N THR A 89 8.19 1.87 -11.74
CA THR A 89 7.92 0.55 -12.33
C THR A 89 7.52 -0.43 -11.23
N ALA A 90 6.43 -1.18 -11.45
CA ALA A 90 5.99 -2.19 -10.49
C ALA A 90 6.91 -3.42 -10.50
N HIS A 91 7.28 -3.89 -9.31
CA HIS A 91 7.95 -5.16 -9.09
C HIS A 91 6.93 -6.28 -8.94
N LEU A 92 6.97 -7.27 -9.82
CA LEU A 92 6.08 -8.42 -9.76
C LEU A 92 6.61 -9.46 -8.77
N ASP A 93 5.75 -9.93 -7.86
CA ASP A 93 6.06 -10.91 -6.82
C ASP A 93 4.99 -12.01 -6.82
N GLU A 94 5.36 -13.23 -7.21
CA GLU A 94 4.48 -14.41 -7.14
C GLU A 94 4.02 -14.71 -5.72
N GLY A 95 4.85 -14.35 -4.72
CA GLY A 95 4.54 -14.50 -3.30
C GLY A 95 3.42 -13.57 -2.80
N LEU A 96 2.83 -12.73 -3.66
CA LEU A 96 1.66 -11.90 -3.37
C LEU A 96 0.37 -12.43 -4.03
N TYR A 97 0.42 -13.58 -4.73
CA TYR A 97 -0.75 -14.17 -5.35
C TYR A 97 -1.58 -14.95 -4.32
N GLU A 98 -2.80 -14.49 -4.06
CA GLU A 98 -3.81 -15.11 -3.17
C GLU A 98 -3.26 -15.53 -1.79
N VAL A 99 -2.47 -14.68 -1.19
CA VAL A 99 -1.81 -14.96 0.10
C VAL A 99 -2.52 -14.32 1.28
N SER A 100 -2.21 -14.84 2.48
CA SER A 100 -2.70 -14.32 3.75
C SER A 100 -2.10 -12.96 4.11
N ALA A 101 -2.74 -12.26 5.05
CA ALA A 101 -2.22 -11.02 5.64
C ALA A 101 -0.77 -11.15 6.13
N SER A 102 -0.46 -12.25 6.81
CA SER A 102 0.90 -12.49 7.34
C SER A 102 1.95 -12.55 6.23
N ARG A 103 1.61 -13.11 5.07
CA ARG A 103 2.51 -13.13 3.90
C ARG A 103 2.69 -11.74 3.30
N ILE A 104 1.61 -10.96 3.18
CA ILE A 104 1.70 -9.57 2.71
C ILE A 104 2.60 -8.76 3.64
N ILE A 105 2.39 -8.84 4.95
CA ILE A 105 3.21 -8.13 5.95
C ILE A 105 4.66 -8.59 5.87
N ALA A 106 4.93 -9.89 5.74
CA ALA A 106 6.30 -10.39 5.57
C ALA A 106 6.99 -9.85 4.31
N ARG A 107 6.25 -9.61 3.21
CA ARG A 107 6.81 -8.94 2.02
C ARG A 107 7.10 -7.46 2.28
N ILE A 108 6.23 -6.76 3.00
CA ILE A 108 6.48 -5.38 3.44
C ILE A 108 7.73 -5.32 4.33
N ASN A 109 7.89 -6.26 5.28
CA ASN A 109 9.05 -6.32 6.17
C ASN A 109 10.39 -6.49 5.44
N SER A 110 10.39 -7.01 4.21
CA SER A 110 11.60 -7.20 3.40
C SER A 110 12.00 -5.96 2.57
N VAL A 111 11.20 -4.90 2.59
CA VAL A 111 11.46 -3.67 1.83
C VAL A 111 12.59 -2.88 2.50
N SER A 112 13.45 -2.27 1.68
CA SER A 112 14.52 -1.40 2.17
C SER A 112 13.96 -0.24 2.98
N GLU A 113 14.59 0.07 4.12
CA GLU A 113 14.23 1.22 4.96
C GLU A 113 14.42 2.59 4.27
N ASN A 114 15.14 2.62 3.14
CA ASN A 114 15.28 3.81 2.31
C ASN A 114 14.04 4.10 1.44
N VAL A 115 13.09 3.18 1.37
CA VAL A 115 11.80 3.40 0.70
C VAL A 115 10.85 4.07 1.71
N HIS A 116 10.38 5.26 1.42
CA HIS A 116 9.50 6.03 2.30
C HIS A 116 8.02 5.97 1.88
N ALA A 117 7.74 5.55 0.64
CA ALA A 117 6.38 5.34 0.15
C ALA A 117 6.28 4.03 -0.64
N LEU A 118 5.61 3.04 -0.02
CA LEU A 118 5.43 1.71 -0.58
C LEU A 118 3.96 1.49 -0.97
N MET A 119 3.73 0.93 -2.16
CA MET A 119 2.42 0.43 -2.57
C MET A 119 2.46 -1.08 -2.77
N VAL A 120 1.45 -1.78 -2.25
CA VAL A 120 1.27 -3.23 -2.42
C VAL A 120 -0.07 -3.48 -3.09
N VAL A 121 -0.06 -4.20 -4.22
CA VAL A 121 -1.28 -4.58 -4.97
C VAL A 121 -1.44 -6.09 -4.95
N SER A 122 -2.54 -6.57 -4.35
CA SER A 122 -2.77 -8.00 -4.18
C SER A 122 -4.28 -8.31 -4.19
N HIS A 123 -4.70 -9.36 -3.52
CA HIS A 123 -6.02 -10.00 -3.62
C HIS A 123 -6.74 -10.07 -2.28
N LEU A 124 -8.09 -10.17 -2.30
CA LEU A 124 -8.86 -10.60 -1.12
C LEU A 124 -8.60 -12.09 -0.83
N PRO A 125 -8.71 -12.52 0.44
CA PRO A 125 -8.96 -11.67 1.61
C PRO A 125 -7.72 -10.96 2.14
N GLY A 126 -6.53 -11.34 1.67
CA GLY A 126 -5.24 -10.96 2.24
C GLY A 126 -5.04 -9.45 2.40
N VAL A 127 -5.44 -8.61 1.42
CA VAL A 127 -5.29 -7.14 1.51
C VAL A 127 -6.17 -6.53 2.59
N GLN A 128 -7.43 -6.99 2.74
CA GLN A 128 -8.33 -6.50 3.78
C GLN A 128 -7.87 -6.95 5.16
N ASP A 129 -7.52 -8.21 5.31
CA ASP A 129 -7.02 -8.76 6.57
C ASP A 129 -5.71 -8.09 7.00
N ALA A 130 -4.80 -7.80 6.04
CA ALA A 130 -3.56 -7.07 6.30
C ALA A 130 -3.85 -5.61 6.74
N ALA A 131 -4.77 -4.93 6.05
CA ALA A 131 -5.18 -3.59 6.42
C ALA A 131 -5.77 -3.56 7.83
N GLN A 132 -6.70 -4.47 8.15
CA GLN A 132 -7.30 -4.58 9.49
C GLN A 132 -6.27 -4.88 10.57
N ARG A 133 -5.32 -5.78 10.30
CA ARG A 133 -4.29 -6.17 11.25
C ARG A 133 -3.32 -5.04 11.57
N LEU A 134 -2.96 -4.22 10.57
CA LEU A 134 -2.00 -3.14 10.72
C LEU A 134 -2.57 -1.89 11.40
N MET A 135 -3.91 -1.68 11.38
CA MET A 135 -4.54 -0.50 11.94
C MET A 135 -4.20 -0.31 13.43
N SER A 136 -3.57 0.82 13.74
CA SER A 136 -3.33 1.26 15.10
C SER A 136 -4.58 1.91 15.71
N PRO A 137 -4.68 2.02 17.06
CA PRO A 137 -5.85 2.60 17.73
C PRO A 137 -6.14 4.06 17.38
N ASP A 138 -5.16 4.81 16.88
CA ASP A 138 -5.27 6.22 16.46
C ASP A 138 -5.58 6.39 14.97
N SER A 139 -5.95 5.30 14.28
CA SER A 139 -6.41 5.33 12.89
C SER A 139 -7.70 6.15 12.75
N ASP A 140 -7.90 6.74 11.55
CA ASP A 140 -9.14 7.45 11.22
C ASP A 140 -10.35 6.51 11.36
N LEU A 141 -11.36 6.96 12.11
CA LEU A 141 -12.53 6.13 12.44
C LEU A 141 -13.35 5.77 11.20
N ASN A 142 -13.59 6.73 10.30
CA ASN A 142 -14.40 6.48 9.12
C ASN A 142 -13.70 5.54 8.15
N ALA A 143 -12.42 5.79 7.87
CA ALA A 143 -11.61 4.91 7.04
C ALA A 143 -11.53 3.49 7.64
N SER A 144 -11.40 3.37 8.97
CA SER A 144 -11.38 2.08 9.66
C SER A 144 -12.70 1.33 9.50
N MET A 145 -13.84 2.02 9.67
CA MET A 145 -15.16 1.42 9.44
C MET A 145 -15.33 0.96 7.99
N ASP A 146 -14.92 1.77 7.02
CA ASP A 146 -15.00 1.41 5.60
C ASP A 146 -14.19 0.14 5.29
N VAL A 147 -12.96 0.01 5.84
CA VAL A 147 -12.15 -1.21 5.72
C VAL A 147 -12.84 -2.43 6.34
N TYR A 148 -13.53 -2.27 7.49
CA TYR A 148 -14.28 -3.37 8.12
C TYR A 148 -15.52 -3.77 7.33
N TYR A 149 -16.24 -2.80 6.73
CA TYR A 149 -17.43 -3.09 5.92
C TYR A 149 -17.11 -3.78 4.61
N GLY A 150 -15.95 -3.54 4.03
CA GLY A 150 -15.54 -4.23 2.83
C GLY A 150 -14.32 -3.63 2.15
N PHE A 151 -13.78 -4.40 1.20
CA PHE A 151 -12.63 -3.99 0.39
C PHE A 151 -12.91 -4.33 -1.08
N PRO A 152 -13.86 -3.61 -1.74
CA PRO A 152 -14.26 -3.89 -3.12
C PRO A 152 -13.09 -3.76 -4.10
N PRO A 153 -13.20 -4.25 -5.35
CA PRO A 153 -12.15 -4.08 -6.35
C PRO A 153 -11.69 -2.64 -6.47
N SER A 154 -10.39 -2.44 -6.65
CA SER A 154 -9.72 -1.12 -6.72
C SER A 154 -9.74 -0.29 -5.42
N SER A 155 -10.17 -0.87 -4.28
CA SER A 155 -10.05 -0.18 -2.99
C SER A 155 -8.61 0.02 -2.58
N ILE A 156 -8.36 1.17 -1.95
CA ILE A 156 -7.05 1.60 -1.45
C ILE A 156 -7.18 1.97 0.02
N ALA A 157 -6.30 1.43 0.86
CA ALA A 157 -6.07 1.86 2.23
C ALA A 157 -4.69 2.52 2.33
N VAL A 158 -4.62 3.71 2.91
CA VAL A 158 -3.39 4.50 3.06
C VAL A 158 -3.04 4.63 4.53
N PHE A 159 -1.80 4.26 4.86
CA PHE A 159 -1.28 4.28 6.22
C PHE A 159 -0.07 5.19 6.37
N GLU A 160 0.07 5.75 7.54
CA GLU A 160 1.32 6.33 8.05
C GLU A 160 2.01 5.33 8.98
N VAL A 161 3.30 5.12 8.75
CA VAL A 161 4.16 4.21 9.50
C VAL A 161 5.30 5.01 10.12
N LEU A 162 5.40 4.98 11.46
CA LEU A 162 6.43 5.70 12.22
C LEU A 162 7.67 4.85 12.52
N GLY A 163 7.58 3.55 12.24
CA GLY A 163 8.62 2.56 12.51
C GLY A 163 9.37 2.12 11.26
N GLU A 164 10.13 1.05 11.44
CA GLU A 164 10.82 0.34 10.36
C GLU A 164 9.86 -0.62 9.67
N TRP A 165 10.01 -0.80 8.34
CA TRP A 165 9.25 -1.81 7.61
C TRP A 165 9.44 -3.20 8.21
N ALA A 166 10.67 -3.51 8.60
CA ALA A 166 11.04 -4.81 9.16
C ALA A 166 10.33 -5.17 10.47
N LEU A 167 9.79 -4.20 11.19
CA LEU A 167 9.15 -4.38 12.51
C LEU A 167 7.62 -4.38 12.47
N LEU A 168 7.00 -4.12 11.31
CA LEU A 168 5.54 -4.16 11.20
C LEU A 168 5.01 -5.57 11.48
N ASP A 169 4.11 -5.69 12.46
CA ASP A 169 3.51 -6.97 12.82
C ASP A 169 2.00 -6.90 13.16
N GLY A 170 1.50 -5.72 13.52
CA GLY A 170 0.09 -5.43 13.75
C GLY A 170 -0.14 -4.28 14.74
N ALA A 171 -1.22 -3.52 14.51
CA ALA A 171 -1.63 -2.35 15.29
C ALA A 171 -0.55 -1.24 15.39
N ASP A 172 0.31 -1.14 14.39
CA ASP A 172 1.51 -0.29 14.36
C ASP A 172 1.59 0.64 13.14
N ALA A 173 0.53 0.69 12.34
CA ALA A 173 0.38 1.62 11.23
C ALA A 173 -0.95 2.40 11.35
N ARG A 174 -0.90 3.72 11.27
CA ARG A 174 -2.07 4.57 11.37
C ARG A 174 -2.77 4.67 10.01
N LEU A 175 -3.98 4.08 9.87
CA LEU A 175 -4.81 4.28 8.69
C LEU A 175 -5.27 5.74 8.65
N VAL A 176 -4.96 6.44 7.55
CA VAL A 176 -5.26 7.87 7.38
C VAL A 176 -6.28 8.15 6.28
N ASP A 177 -6.47 7.21 5.36
CA ASP A 177 -7.41 7.37 4.25
C ASP A 177 -7.83 5.99 3.70
N PHE A 178 -9.08 5.92 3.21
CA PHE A 178 -9.60 4.77 2.47
C PHE A 178 -10.46 5.24 1.32
N LYS A 179 -10.31 4.61 0.16
CA LYS A 179 -11.09 4.94 -1.03
C LYS A 179 -11.41 3.71 -1.86
N SER A 180 -12.65 3.59 -2.30
CA SER A 180 -13.12 2.63 -3.31
C SER A 180 -13.59 3.35 -4.58
N PHE A 181 -13.58 2.65 -5.75
CA PHE A 181 -13.82 3.22 -7.08
C PHE A 181 -14.87 2.42 -7.86
#